data_4d80123ee4d54d02e5d1d81ddb81af8d
#
_entry.id   4d80123ee4d54d02e5d1d81ddb81af8d
#
_cell.length_a   1.000
_cell.length_b   1.000
_cell.length_c   1.000
_cell.angle_alpha   90.00
_cell.angle_beta   90.00
_cell.angle_gamma   90.00
#
_symmetry.space_group_name_H-M   'P 1'
#
loop_
_entity.id
_entity.type
_entity.pdbx_description
1 polymer ?
#
loop_
_entity_poly.entity_id
_entity_poly.type
_entity_poly.pdbx_seq_one_letter_code
_entity_poly.pdbx_strand_id
1 'polypeptide(L)'
;MTDYIADYRTWLQEEKHASDNTLSSYLRDINQFKTWLLGAGSPDLRRVKKDTINEYMLYLSGAGKSPATITRCTASLKSFYAYMLGRGAVKTNPAKNIAALKVERKCPEILTSKEVELFLEQPKCVDEKGYRDHAMLELLYATGIRVSELIGLDMGDVNLAGGFIRCRSKTRERIIPLYRTAIKALRDYITDIRPRIISGPDEQALFVNMNGGRMSRQGFWKIIKYYQEKAEIDKDITPHTLRHSFAVHLLENGADIRSIQEMLGHADISSTQIYTHVIKKQLKDVYNKAHPRA
;
A
#
# COMPACT_ATOMS: atom_id res chain seq x y z
N MET A 1 32.49 -10.85 -18.02
CA MET A 1 32.47 -9.94 -16.85
C MET A 1 31.21 -10.26 -16.06
N THR A 2 31.35 -10.71 -14.83
CA THR A 2 30.21 -11.18 -14.02
C THR A 2 29.27 -10.01 -13.73
N ASP A 3 27.99 -10.12 -14.12
CA ASP A 3 26.98 -9.14 -13.78
C ASP A 3 26.34 -9.45 -12.42
N TYR A 4 27.02 -8.99 -11.37
CA TYR A 4 26.55 -9.19 -9.99
C TYR A 4 25.13 -8.73 -9.71
N ILE A 5 24.60 -7.79 -10.50
CA ILE A 5 23.23 -7.30 -10.30
C ILE A 5 22.23 -8.28 -10.91
N ALA A 6 22.54 -8.86 -12.08
CA ALA A 6 21.73 -9.92 -12.67
C ALA A 6 21.70 -11.17 -11.79
N ASP A 7 22.86 -11.61 -11.31
CA ASP A 7 22.97 -12.75 -10.42
C ASP A 7 22.26 -12.51 -9.07
N TYR A 8 22.34 -11.29 -8.54
CA TYR A 8 21.61 -10.90 -7.33
C TYR A 8 20.08 -10.92 -7.51
N ARG A 9 19.60 -10.54 -8.71
CA ARG A 9 18.19 -10.67 -9.07
C ARG A 9 17.73 -12.12 -8.96
N THR A 10 18.46 -13.05 -9.58
CA THR A 10 18.18 -14.48 -9.54
C THR A 10 18.18 -15.00 -8.11
N TRP A 11 19.18 -14.64 -7.32
CA TRP A 11 19.27 -15.01 -5.91
C TRP A 11 18.09 -14.50 -5.07
N LEU A 12 17.64 -13.24 -5.29
CA LEU A 12 16.46 -12.71 -4.61
C LEU A 12 15.19 -13.47 -4.97
N GLN A 13 15.05 -13.90 -6.23
CA GLN A 13 13.89 -14.64 -6.71
C GLN A 13 13.88 -16.09 -6.21
N GLU A 14 14.97 -16.81 -6.41
CA GLU A 14 15.04 -18.24 -6.22
C GLU A 14 15.37 -18.66 -4.79
N GLU A 15 16.35 -17.99 -4.14
CA GLU A 15 16.78 -18.37 -2.78
C GLU A 15 16.05 -17.57 -1.69
N LYS A 16 15.69 -16.32 -1.94
CA LYS A 16 15.00 -15.45 -0.96
C LYS A 16 13.50 -15.35 -1.15
N HIS A 17 12.97 -15.86 -2.26
CA HIS A 17 11.54 -15.79 -2.59
C HIS A 17 10.96 -14.38 -2.42
N ALA A 18 11.77 -13.37 -2.77
CA ALA A 18 11.41 -11.97 -2.59
C ALA A 18 10.17 -11.61 -3.42
N SER A 19 9.29 -10.78 -2.86
CA SER A 19 8.14 -10.28 -3.62
C SER A 19 8.58 -9.40 -4.80
N ASP A 20 7.78 -9.32 -5.86
CA ASP A 20 8.05 -8.50 -7.05
C ASP A 20 8.32 -7.04 -6.69
N ASN A 21 7.63 -6.51 -5.68
CA ASN A 21 7.84 -5.15 -5.17
C ASN A 21 9.20 -5.00 -4.48
N THR A 22 9.62 -6.00 -3.70
CA THR A 22 10.94 -6.01 -3.05
C THR A 22 12.02 -6.11 -4.10
N LEU A 23 11.87 -7.04 -5.05
CA LEU A 23 12.79 -7.25 -6.15
C LEU A 23 13.01 -5.96 -6.96
N SER A 24 11.92 -5.36 -7.46
CA SER A 24 11.98 -4.14 -8.28
C SER A 24 12.52 -2.94 -7.51
N SER A 25 12.20 -2.82 -6.21
CA SER A 25 12.70 -1.74 -5.36
C SER A 25 14.21 -1.88 -5.10
N TYR A 26 14.64 -3.09 -4.74
CA TYR A 26 16.06 -3.36 -4.44
C TYR A 26 16.93 -3.21 -5.69
N LEU A 27 16.51 -3.75 -6.82
CA LEU A 27 17.24 -3.59 -8.08
C LEU A 27 17.33 -2.14 -8.52
N ARG A 28 16.26 -1.36 -8.35
CA ARG A 28 16.27 0.08 -8.64
C ARG A 28 17.30 0.82 -7.78
N ASP A 29 17.30 0.54 -6.47
CA ASP A 29 18.23 1.18 -5.54
C ASP A 29 19.69 0.83 -5.86
N ILE A 30 19.99 -0.44 -6.18
CA ILE A 30 21.33 -0.88 -6.54
C ILE A 30 21.78 -0.26 -7.87
N ASN A 31 20.91 -0.21 -8.88
CA ASN A 31 21.24 0.44 -10.16
C ASN A 31 21.47 1.95 -9.98
N GLN A 32 20.67 2.63 -9.16
CA GLN A 32 20.88 4.03 -8.83
C GLN A 32 22.22 4.25 -8.14
N PHE A 33 22.57 3.40 -7.19
CA PHE A 33 23.89 3.43 -6.54
C PHE A 33 25.03 3.22 -7.54
N LYS A 34 24.92 2.21 -8.43
CA LYS A 34 25.90 1.95 -9.48
C LYS A 34 26.09 3.18 -10.40
N THR A 35 25.01 3.82 -10.80
CA THR A 35 25.06 5.03 -11.63
C THR A 35 25.78 6.17 -10.91
N TRP A 36 25.51 6.37 -9.63
CA TRP A 36 26.19 7.37 -8.81
C TRP A 36 27.69 7.06 -8.66
N LEU A 37 28.08 5.80 -8.43
CA LEU A 37 29.49 5.38 -8.38
C LEU A 37 30.24 5.64 -9.67
N LEU A 38 29.59 5.42 -10.82
CA LEU A 38 30.18 5.74 -12.14
C LEU A 38 30.48 7.24 -12.24
N GLY A 39 29.55 8.11 -11.82
CA GLY A 39 29.74 9.54 -11.77
C GLY A 39 30.86 10.00 -10.81
N ALA A 40 31.07 9.23 -9.72
CA ALA A 40 32.14 9.47 -8.75
C ALA A 40 33.52 8.86 -9.16
N GLY A 41 33.62 8.31 -10.37
CA GLY A 41 34.90 7.78 -10.90
C GLY A 41 35.31 6.41 -10.31
N SER A 42 34.41 5.71 -9.59
CA SER A 42 34.71 4.42 -8.96
C SER A 42 33.69 3.34 -9.35
N PRO A 43 33.74 2.82 -10.59
CA PRO A 43 32.67 1.94 -11.11
C PRO A 43 32.66 0.51 -10.54
N ASP A 44 33.65 0.10 -9.77
CA ASP A 44 33.77 -1.28 -9.29
C ASP A 44 33.06 -1.48 -7.96
N LEU A 45 31.89 -2.14 -8.00
CA LEU A 45 31.08 -2.49 -6.84
C LEU A 45 31.83 -3.32 -5.78
N ARG A 46 32.92 -4.03 -6.16
CA ARG A 46 33.74 -4.83 -5.25
C ARG A 46 34.69 -3.99 -4.39
N ARG A 47 34.99 -2.75 -4.82
CA ARG A 47 35.92 -1.85 -4.13
C ARG A 47 35.26 -0.83 -3.23
N VAL A 48 33.95 -0.89 -3.12
CA VAL A 48 33.16 0.03 -2.29
C VAL A 48 33.50 -0.17 -0.82
N LYS A 49 33.77 0.93 -0.12
CA LYS A 49 34.03 1.00 1.31
C LYS A 49 32.82 1.57 2.06
N LYS A 50 32.84 1.46 3.38
CA LYS A 50 31.79 2.05 4.26
C LYS A 50 31.62 3.55 4.01
N ASP A 51 32.74 4.28 3.85
CA ASP A 51 32.71 5.73 3.64
C ASP A 51 32.01 6.09 2.34
N THR A 52 32.28 5.35 1.24
CA THR A 52 31.59 5.52 -0.04
C THR A 52 30.06 5.37 0.09
N ILE A 53 29.60 4.44 0.94
CA ILE A 53 28.16 4.27 1.18
C ILE A 53 27.61 5.43 2.02
N ASN A 54 28.38 5.92 3.02
CA ASN A 54 27.99 7.09 3.78
C ASN A 54 27.87 8.34 2.90
N GLU A 55 28.84 8.56 2.00
CA GLU A 55 28.80 9.64 1.00
C GLU A 55 27.55 9.55 0.12
N TYR A 56 27.20 8.33 -0.32
CA TYR A 56 25.99 8.12 -1.09
C TYR A 56 24.72 8.41 -0.29
N MET A 57 24.67 8.04 1.00
CA MET A 57 23.53 8.40 1.86
C MET A 57 23.39 9.91 2.06
N LEU A 58 24.53 10.62 2.19
CA LEU A 58 24.55 12.08 2.26
C LEU A 58 24.09 12.70 0.93
N TYR A 59 24.55 12.16 -0.21
CA TYR A 59 24.08 12.57 -1.53
C TYR A 59 22.57 12.42 -1.67
N LEU A 60 22.00 11.28 -1.27
CA LEU A 60 20.54 11.07 -1.32
C LEU A 60 19.78 12.07 -0.43
N SER A 61 20.33 12.40 0.74
CA SER A 61 19.76 13.40 1.64
C SER A 61 19.82 14.80 1.02
N GLY A 62 20.97 15.18 0.45
CA GLY A 62 21.14 16.45 -0.27
C GLY A 62 20.26 16.57 -1.53
N ALA A 63 19.97 15.45 -2.18
CA ALA A 63 19.00 15.37 -3.29
C ALA A 63 17.53 15.37 -2.84
N GLY A 64 17.23 15.64 -1.58
CA GLY A 64 15.88 15.76 -1.05
C GLY A 64 15.10 14.43 -0.93
N LYS A 65 15.79 13.28 -0.91
CA LYS A 65 15.12 11.98 -0.70
C LYS A 65 14.61 11.85 0.73
N SER A 66 13.41 11.30 0.88
CA SER A 66 12.81 11.10 2.20
C SER A 66 13.63 10.13 3.08
N PRO A 67 13.62 10.28 4.42
CA PRO A 67 14.28 9.35 5.34
C PRO A 67 13.85 7.89 5.13
N ALA A 68 12.59 7.63 4.78
CA ALA A 68 12.08 6.30 4.47
C ALA A 68 12.75 5.72 3.20
N THR A 69 12.95 6.54 2.16
CA THR A 69 13.64 6.15 0.93
C THR A 69 15.12 5.81 1.21
N ILE A 70 15.81 6.64 2.01
CA ILE A 70 17.20 6.41 2.38
C ILE A 70 17.34 5.12 3.21
N THR A 71 16.43 4.90 4.18
CA THR A 71 16.41 3.68 5.00
C THR A 71 16.19 2.43 4.13
N ARG A 72 15.26 2.48 3.18
CA ARG A 72 15.04 1.39 2.22
C ARG A 72 16.29 1.13 1.37
N CYS A 73 16.90 2.18 0.84
CA CYS A 73 18.13 2.08 0.04
C CYS A 73 19.28 1.46 0.85
N THR A 74 19.42 1.85 2.12
CA THR A 74 20.39 1.23 3.05
C THR A 74 20.12 -0.27 3.20
N ALA A 75 18.86 -0.69 3.34
CA ALA A 75 18.48 -2.10 3.42
C ALA A 75 18.80 -2.85 2.12
N SER A 76 18.54 -2.25 0.96
CA SER A 76 18.87 -2.79 -0.36
C SER A 76 20.37 -3.04 -0.51
N LEU A 77 21.21 -2.06 -0.13
CA LEU A 77 22.66 -2.17 -0.17
C LEU A 77 23.18 -3.24 0.82
N LYS A 78 22.63 -3.29 2.05
CA LYS A 78 22.98 -4.35 3.03
C LYS A 78 22.73 -5.75 2.47
N SER A 79 21.59 -5.93 1.82
CA SER A 79 21.20 -7.21 1.20
C SER A 79 22.10 -7.57 0.03
N PHE A 80 22.38 -6.61 -0.86
CA PHE A 80 23.26 -6.81 -2.01
C PHE A 80 24.70 -7.19 -1.59
N TYR A 81 25.26 -6.46 -0.65
CA TYR A 81 26.62 -6.77 -0.18
C TYR A 81 26.67 -8.02 0.70
N ALA A 82 25.59 -8.42 1.35
CA ALA A 82 25.51 -9.73 1.99
C ALA A 82 25.54 -10.87 0.96
N TYR A 83 24.82 -10.72 -0.16
CA TYR A 83 24.91 -11.63 -1.29
C TYR A 83 26.34 -11.70 -1.88
N MET A 84 26.96 -10.55 -2.17
CA MET A 84 28.33 -10.49 -2.71
C MET A 84 29.35 -11.14 -1.78
N LEU A 85 29.18 -10.98 -0.45
CA LEU A 85 30.02 -11.62 0.56
C LEU A 85 29.84 -13.15 0.54
N GLY A 86 28.59 -13.62 0.46
CA GLY A 86 28.27 -15.05 0.37
C GLY A 86 28.84 -15.73 -0.89
N ARG A 87 28.96 -14.97 -1.98
CA ARG A 87 29.58 -15.45 -3.25
C ARG A 87 31.11 -15.22 -3.30
N GLY A 88 31.72 -14.72 -2.22
CA GLY A 88 33.16 -14.47 -2.17
C GLY A 88 33.65 -13.31 -3.05
N ALA A 89 32.73 -12.51 -3.61
CA ALA A 89 33.06 -11.37 -4.48
C ALA A 89 33.63 -10.18 -3.68
N VAL A 90 33.32 -10.06 -2.41
CA VAL A 90 33.89 -9.10 -1.45
C VAL A 90 34.31 -9.80 -0.16
N LYS A 91 35.28 -9.26 0.55
CA LYS A 91 35.78 -9.83 1.82
C LYS A 91 34.93 -9.42 3.03
N THR A 92 34.24 -8.30 2.95
CA THR A 92 33.38 -7.77 4.02
C THR A 92 32.17 -7.09 3.42
N ASN A 93 31.07 -7.00 4.18
CA ASN A 93 29.90 -6.22 3.77
C ASN A 93 30.07 -4.75 4.23
N PRO A 94 30.35 -3.81 3.32
CA PRO A 94 30.60 -2.42 3.68
C PRO A 94 29.34 -1.69 4.20
N ALA A 95 28.14 -2.21 3.90
CA ALA A 95 26.88 -1.66 4.36
C ALA A 95 26.44 -2.17 5.74
N LYS A 96 27.07 -3.23 6.30
CA LYS A 96 26.61 -3.93 7.51
C LYS A 96 26.31 -2.98 8.68
N ASN A 97 27.20 -2.03 8.93
CA ASN A 97 27.16 -1.13 10.08
C ASN A 97 26.71 0.30 9.71
N ILE A 98 26.04 0.49 8.59
CA ILE A 98 25.41 1.77 8.27
C ILE A 98 24.17 1.92 9.15
N ALA A 99 24.11 3.02 9.92
CA ALA A 99 22.95 3.32 10.73
C ALA A 99 21.73 3.62 9.85
N ALA A 100 20.62 2.97 10.12
CA ALA A 100 19.35 3.38 9.51
C ALA A 100 18.95 4.74 10.11
N LEU A 101 18.52 5.67 9.26
CA LEU A 101 17.94 6.91 9.77
C LEU A 101 16.70 6.58 10.60
N LYS A 102 16.60 7.16 11.80
CA LYS A 102 15.36 7.09 12.57
C LYS A 102 14.27 7.80 11.77
N VAL A 103 13.35 7.04 11.20
CA VAL A 103 12.15 7.59 10.59
C VAL A 103 11.15 7.83 11.72
N GLU A 104 10.91 9.08 12.05
CA GLU A 104 9.79 9.43 12.92
C GLU A 104 8.51 9.00 12.23
N ARG A 105 7.82 8.04 12.82
CA ARG A 105 6.50 7.62 12.34
C ARG A 105 5.50 8.70 12.75
N LYS A 106 5.17 9.59 11.83
CA LYS A 106 3.99 10.47 12.02
C LYS A 106 2.77 9.57 12.24
N CYS A 107 1.92 9.96 13.21
CA CYS A 107 0.61 9.32 13.32
C CYS A 107 -0.09 9.45 11.97
N PRO A 108 -0.66 8.35 11.44
CA PRO A 108 -1.39 8.44 10.17
C PRO A 108 -2.54 9.44 10.31
N GLU A 109 -2.71 10.25 9.30
CA GLU A 109 -3.89 11.12 9.21
C GLU A 109 -5.14 10.25 9.07
N ILE A 110 -6.17 10.62 9.83
CA ILE A 110 -7.46 9.92 9.85
C ILE A 110 -8.52 10.94 9.45
N LEU A 111 -9.37 10.57 8.52
CA LEU A 111 -10.54 11.34 8.16
C LEU A 111 -11.62 11.12 9.23
N THR A 112 -12.32 12.17 9.60
CA THR A 112 -13.56 12.06 10.38
C THR A 112 -14.66 11.43 9.53
N SER A 113 -15.72 10.90 10.16
CA SER A 113 -16.87 10.34 9.43
C SER A 113 -17.47 11.35 8.46
N LYS A 114 -17.56 12.63 8.84
CA LYS A 114 -18.06 13.71 7.97
C LYS A 114 -17.17 13.97 6.77
N GLU A 115 -15.84 13.95 6.95
CA GLU A 115 -14.89 14.11 5.84
C GLU A 115 -14.94 12.91 4.89
N VAL A 116 -15.15 11.69 5.41
CA VAL A 116 -15.33 10.51 4.56
C VAL A 116 -16.63 10.61 3.76
N GLU A 117 -17.75 10.94 4.39
CA GLU A 117 -19.03 11.13 3.70
C GLU A 117 -18.89 12.20 2.59
N LEU A 118 -18.34 13.36 2.93
CA LEU A 118 -18.10 14.44 1.97
C LEU A 118 -17.24 13.95 0.79
N PHE A 119 -16.20 13.17 1.06
CA PHE A 119 -15.31 12.62 0.02
C PHE A 119 -16.03 11.60 -0.87
N LEU A 120 -16.80 10.67 -0.29
CA LEU A 120 -17.52 9.62 -1.02
C LEU A 120 -18.66 10.16 -1.87
N GLU A 121 -19.22 11.32 -1.51
CA GLU A 121 -20.29 12.00 -2.27
C GLU A 121 -19.78 12.80 -3.47
N GLN A 122 -18.47 13.00 -3.62
CA GLN A 122 -17.92 13.79 -4.72
C GLN A 122 -18.15 13.18 -6.11
N PRO A 123 -18.01 11.87 -6.33
CA PRO A 123 -18.35 11.30 -7.62
C PRO A 123 -19.84 11.43 -7.90
N LYS A 124 -20.21 12.28 -8.87
CA LYS A 124 -21.61 12.38 -9.30
C LYS A 124 -21.90 11.26 -10.30
N CYS A 125 -22.96 10.49 -10.05
CA CYS A 125 -23.42 9.40 -10.90
C CYS A 125 -24.21 9.94 -12.10
N VAL A 126 -23.57 10.74 -12.95
CA VAL A 126 -24.16 11.34 -14.15
C VAL A 126 -23.56 10.80 -15.44
N ASP A 127 -22.37 10.22 -15.38
CA ASP A 127 -21.65 9.59 -16.47
C ASP A 127 -20.99 8.28 -16.02
N GLU A 128 -20.47 7.49 -16.97
CA GLU A 128 -19.85 6.19 -16.71
C GLU A 128 -18.67 6.30 -15.75
N LYS A 129 -17.92 7.39 -15.83
CA LYS A 129 -16.78 7.65 -14.97
C LYS A 129 -17.21 7.88 -13.52
N GLY A 130 -18.26 8.70 -13.32
CA GLY A 130 -18.79 9.00 -12.00
C GLY A 130 -19.33 7.77 -11.27
N TYR A 131 -20.11 6.94 -11.95
CA TYR A 131 -20.60 5.67 -11.38
C TYR A 131 -19.46 4.70 -11.00
N ARG A 132 -18.49 4.52 -11.91
CA ARG A 132 -17.33 3.68 -11.63
C ARG A 132 -16.53 4.19 -10.42
N ASP A 133 -16.22 5.48 -10.40
CA ASP A 133 -15.39 6.08 -9.36
C ASP A 133 -16.11 6.02 -8.00
N HIS A 134 -17.43 6.27 -7.99
CA HIS A 134 -18.28 6.13 -6.80
C HIS A 134 -18.22 4.69 -6.26
N ALA A 135 -18.44 3.69 -7.11
CA ALA A 135 -18.37 2.28 -6.71
C ALA A 135 -16.99 1.88 -6.19
N MET A 136 -15.91 2.40 -6.79
CA MET A 136 -14.54 2.14 -6.33
C MET A 136 -14.26 2.73 -4.94
N LEU A 137 -14.66 3.97 -4.70
CA LEU A 137 -14.43 4.66 -3.43
C LEU A 137 -15.29 4.04 -2.32
N GLU A 138 -16.57 3.77 -2.60
CA GLU A 138 -17.47 3.08 -1.68
C GLU A 138 -16.92 1.70 -1.27
N LEU A 139 -16.48 0.90 -2.24
CA LEU A 139 -15.92 -0.42 -1.96
C LEU A 139 -14.64 -0.34 -1.14
N LEU A 140 -13.74 0.61 -1.47
CA LEU A 140 -12.49 0.79 -0.74
C LEU A 140 -12.77 1.13 0.74
N TYR A 141 -13.70 2.04 0.99
CA TYR A 141 -14.05 2.43 2.35
C TYR A 141 -14.85 1.33 3.08
N ALA A 142 -15.78 0.66 2.38
CA ALA A 142 -16.56 -0.44 2.97
C ALA A 142 -15.71 -1.59 3.49
N THR A 143 -14.56 -1.82 2.89
CA THR A 143 -13.76 -3.04 3.12
C THR A 143 -12.37 -2.78 3.70
N GLY A 144 -11.87 -1.56 3.56
CA GLY A 144 -10.50 -1.22 3.94
C GLY A 144 -9.43 -2.03 3.22
N ILE A 145 -9.72 -2.64 2.06
CA ILE A 145 -8.74 -3.45 1.30
C ILE A 145 -7.60 -2.59 0.75
N ARG A 146 -6.49 -3.23 0.39
CA ARG A 146 -5.36 -2.52 -0.26
C ARG A 146 -5.73 -2.16 -1.70
N VAL A 147 -5.16 -1.06 -2.22
CA VAL A 147 -5.37 -0.67 -3.63
C VAL A 147 -5.03 -1.80 -4.59
N SER A 148 -3.97 -2.55 -4.33
CA SER A 148 -3.61 -3.69 -5.17
C SER A 148 -4.66 -4.80 -5.16
N GLU A 149 -5.37 -4.98 -4.05
CA GLU A 149 -6.49 -5.89 -3.94
C GLU A 149 -7.71 -5.33 -4.68
N LEU A 150 -8.05 -4.06 -4.46
CA LEU A 150 -9.16 -3.38 -5.13
C LEU A 150 -9.07 -3.47 -6.66
N ILE A 151 -7.94 -3.08 -7.24
CA ILE A 151 -7.74 -3.13 -8.70
C ILE A 151 -7.54 -4.55 -9.23
N GLY A 152 -7.18 -5.49 -8.36
CA GLY A 152 -7.02 -6.90 -8.67
C GLY A 152 -8.31 -7.72 -8.61
N LEU A 153 -9.41 -7.16 -8.12
CA LEU A 153 -10.70 -7.85 -8.07
C LEU A 153 -11.21 -8.17 -9.48
N ASP A 154 -11.76 -9.36 -9.60
CA ASP A 154 -12.50 -9.82 -10.78
C ASP A 154 -14.00 -9.85 -10.51
N MET A 155 -14.80 -9.97 -11.56
CA MET A 155 -16.26 -10.08 -11.46
C MET A 155 -16.70 -11.24 -10.55
N GLY A 156 -15.97 -12.37 -10.60
CA GLY A 156 -16.24 -13.55 -9.78
C GLY A 156 -15.90 -13.39 -8.29
N ASP A 157 -15.25 -12.29 -7.90
CA ASP A 157 -14.91 -12.01 -6.50
C ASP A 157 -16.01 -11.23 -5.75
N VAL A 158 -17.06 -10.79 -6.46
CA VAL A 158 -18.16 -10.01 -5.88
C VAL A 158 -19.42 -10.87 -5.81
N ASN A 159 -20.02 -10.95 -4.63
CA ASN A 159 -21.32 -11.56 -4.42
C ASN A 159 -22.31 -10.51 -3.92
N LEU A 160 -23.03 -9.87 -4.85
CA LEU A 160 -24.01 -8.83 -4.52
C LEU A 160 -25.23 -9.38 -3.77
N ALA A 161 -25.64 -10.63 -4.05
CA ALA A 161 -26.76 -11.26 -3.36
C ALA A 161 -26.41 -11.62 -1.92
N GLY A 162 -25.19 -12.12 -1.70
CA GLY A 162 -24.66 -12.41 -0.37
C GLY A 162 -24.12 -11.18 0.38
N GLY A 163 -23.96 -10.04 -0.31
CA GLY A 163 -23.48 -8.81 0.29
C GLY A 163 -22.02 -8.86 0.74
N PHE A 164 -21.13 -9.49 -0.01
CA PHE A 164 -19.72 -9.59 0.34
C PHE A 164 -18.80 -9.61 -0.90
N ILE A 165 -17.51 -9.33 -0.66
CA ILE A 165 -16.43 -9.60 -1.61
C ILE A 165 -15.50 -10.67 -1.07
N ARG A 166 -14.81 -11.33 -2.00
CA ARG A 166 -13.77 -12.32 -1.73
C ARG A 166 -12.41 -11.74 -2.13
N CYS A 167 -11.57 -11.47 -1.14
CA CYS A 167 -10.20 -11.01 -1.37
C CYS A 167 -9.23 -12.18 -1.33
N ARG A 168 -8.56 -12.43 -2.45
CA ARG A 168 -7.53 -13.48 -2.56
C ARG A 168 -6.15 -12.86 -2.45
N SER A 169 -5.30 -13.46 -1.62
CA SER A 169 -3.87 -13.21 -1.58
C SER A 169 -3.11 -14.50 -1.90
N LYS A 170 -1.79 -14.42 -2.09
CA LYS A 170 -0.97 -15.62 -2.35
C LYS A 170 -1.11 -16.72 -1.29
N THR A 171 -1.48 -16.37 -0.04
CA THR A 171 -1.48 -17.29 1.10
C THR A 171 -2.85 -17.45 1.78
N ARG A 172 -3.78 -16.55 1.54
CA ARG A 172 -5.08 -16.55 2.24
C ARG A 172 -6.17 -15.95 1.36
N GLU A 173 -7.36 -16.52 1.51
CA GLU A 173 -8.61 -15.95 1.04
C GLU A 173 -9.39 -15.41 2.25
N ARG A 174 -10.06 -14.29 2.09
CA ARG A 174 -10.93 -13.71 3.11
C ARG A 174 -12.20 -13.14 2.52
N ILE A 175 -13.28 -13.28 3.24
CA ILE A 175 -14.60 -12.75 2.88
C ILE A 175 -14.80 -11.46 3.70
N ILE A 176 -15.19 -10.39 3.03
CA ILE A 176 -15.42 -9.08 3.66
C ILE A 176 -16.84 -8.64 3.34
N PRO A 177 -17.68 -8.42 4.36
CA PRO A 177 -19.05 -7.98 4.15
C PRO A 177 -19.12 -6.54 3.63
N LEU A 178 -20.21 -6.23 2.94
CA LEU A 178 -20.49 -4.91 2.36
C LEU A 178 -21.73 -4.30 3.00
N TYR A 179 -21.71 -3.01 3.26
CA TYR A 179 -22.92 -2.29 3.65
C TYR A 179 -23.78 -1.92 2.44
N ARG A 180 -25.04 -1.58 2.69
CA ARG A 180 -26.07 -1.44 1.65
C ARG A 180 -25.70 -0.43 0.56
N THR A 181 -25.12 0.72 0.91
CA THR A 181 -24.74 1.76 -0.07
C THR A 181 -23.67 1.25 -1.01
N ALA A 182 -22.64 0.55 -0.49
CA ALA A 182 -21.59 -0.06 -1.33
C ALA A 182 -22.16 -1.13 -2.27
N ILE A 183 -23.10 -1.96 -1.79
CA ILE A 183 -23.79 -2.97 -2.63
C ILE A 183 -24.57 -2.28 -3.76
N LYS A 184 -25.28 -1.20 -3.45
CA LYS A 184 -26.01 -0.43 -4.45
C LYS A 184 -25.08 0.18 -5.50
N ALA A 185 -24.03 0.88 -5.06
CA ALA A 185 -23.06 1.50 -5.96
C ALA A 185 -22.37 0.47 -6.88
N LEU A 186 -22.01 -0.70 -6.33
CA LEU A 186 -21.46 -1.81 -7.12
C LEU A 186 -22.48 -2.37 -8.11
N ARG A 187 -23.72 -2.53 -7.70
CA ARG A 187 -24.79 -3.03 -8.59
C ARG A 187 -24.98 -2.08 -9.77
N ASP A 188 -25.21 -0.80 -9.49
CA ASP A 188 -25.43 0.22 -10.53
C ASP A 188 -24.25 0.26 -11.52
N TYR A 189 -23.02 0.17 -11.01
CA TYR A 189 -21.82 0.11 -11.86
C TYR A 189 -21.76 -1.20 -12.68
N ILE A 190 -21.93 -2.36 -12.05
CA ILE A 190 -21.75 -3.67 -12.69
C ILE A 190 -22.81 -3.93 -13.74
N THR A 191 -24.08 -3.58 -13.45
CA THR A 191 -25.21 -3.91 -14.36
C THR A 191 -25.36 -2.89 -15.48
N ASP A 192 -25.22 -1.61 -15.21
CA ASP A 192 -25.64 -0.57 -16.14
C ASP A 192 -24.47 0.13 -16.84
N ILE A 193 -23.32 0.20 -16.19
CA ILE A 193 -22.18 1.01 -16.62
C ILE A 193 -21.05 0.18 -17.20
N ARG A 194 -20.56 -0.80 -16.41
CA ARG A 194 -19.40 -1.62 -16.82
C ARG A 194 -19.55 -2.25 -18.21
N PRO A 195 -20.73 -2.79 -18.61
CA PRO A 195 -20.89 -3.36 -19.95
C PRO A 195 -20.68 -2.37 -21.11
N ARG A 196 -20.82 -1.06 -20.83
CA ARG A 196 -20.64 -0.01 -21.85
C ARG A 196 -19.18 0.39 -22.05
N ILE A 197 -18.31 0.12 -21.04
CA ILE A 197 -16.93 0.62 -21.04
C ILE A 197 -15.88 -0.48 -21.17
N ILE A 198 -16.23 -1.76 -21.02
CA ILE A 198 -15.28 -2.87 -21.22
C ILE A 198 -14.79 -2.96 -22.65
N SER A 199 -13.52 -3.34 -22.84
CA SER A 199 -12.91 -3.50 -24.18
C SER A 199 -13.38 -4.74 -24.92
N GLY A 200 -13.94 -5.72 -24.23
CA GLY A 200 -14.45 -6.95 -24.79
C GLY A 200 -15.17 -7.81 -23.75
N PRO A 201 -15.94 -8.81 -24.19
CA PRO A 201 -16.76 -9.65 -23.30
C PRO A 201 -15.93 -10.48 -22.32
N ASP A 202 -14.67 -10.75 -22.65
CA ASP A 202 -13.77 -11.60 -21.84
C ASP A 202 -13.04 -10.82 -20.74
N GLU A 203 -13.25 -9.49 -20.63
CA GLU A 203 -12.63 -8.70 -19.56
C GLU A 203 -13.18 -9.10 -18.19
N GLN A 204 -12.32 -9.71 -17.37
CA GLN A 204 -12.69 -10.21 -16.04
C GLN A 204 -12.56 -9.16 -14.95
N ALA A 205 -11.79 -8.09 -15.15
CA ALA A 205 -11.57 -7.08 -14.12
C ALA A 205 -12.89 -6.46 -13.66
N LEU A 206 -13.09 -6.41 -12.35
CA LEU A 206 -14.24 -5.71 -11.77
C LEU A 206 -14.22 -4.23 -12.17
N PHE A 207 -13.10 -3.55 -11.93
CA PHE A 207 -12.95 -2.14 -12.25
C PHE A 207 -12.05 -1.92 -13.46
N VAL A 208 -12.59 -1.24 -14.46
CA VAL A 208 -11.90 -0.94 -15.71
C VAL A 208 -11.65 0.57 -15.84
N ASN A 209 -10.60 0.91 -16.58
CA ASN A 209 -10.35 2.30 -17.00
C ASN A 209 -11.28 2.67 -18.18
N MET A 210 -11.24 3.94 -18.64
CA MET A 210 -12.10 4.39 -19.73
C MET A 210 -11.70 3.84 -21.10
N ASN A 211 -10.60 3.09 -21.19
CA ASN A 211 -10.20 2.34 -22.39
C ASN A 211 -10.68 0.86 -22.32
N GLY A 212 -11.44 0.50 -21.29
CA GLY A 212 -12.06 -0.79 -21.13
C GLY A 212 -11.18 -1.90 -20.51
N GLY A 213 -9.91 -1.64 -20.25
CA GLY A 213 -9.03 -2.60 -19.58
C GLY A 213 -8.92 -2.35 -18.07
N ARG A 214 -8.33 -3.29 -17.33
CA ARG A 214 -8.18 -3.24 -15.87
C ARG A 214 -7.64 -1.89 -15.37
N MET A 215 -8.22 -1.37 -14.30
CA MET A 215 -7.79 -0.15 -13.64
C MET A 215 -6.34 -0.29 -13.13
N SER A 216 -5.51 0.72 -13.40
CA SER A 216 -4.15 0.77 -12.88
C SER A 216 -4.08 1.45 -11.51
N ARG A 217 -3.01 1.14 -10.74
CA ARG A 217 -2.74 1.80 -9.45
C ARG A 217 -2.59 3.32 -9.61
N GLN A 218 -1.92 3.77 -10.68
CA GLN A 218 -1.76 5.20 -10.98
C GLN A 218 -3.09 5.85 -11.36
N GLY A 219 -3.93 5.15 -12.15
CA GLY A 219 -5.27 5.62 -12.49
C GLY A 219 -6.13 5.85 -11.26
N PHE A 220 -6.15 4.88 -10.35
CA PHE A 220 -6.91 5.01 -9.11
C PHE A 220 -6.36 6.11 -8.19
N TRP A 221 -5.02 6.27 -8.11
CA TRP A 221 -4.43 7.37 -7.35
C TRP A 221 -4.87 8.75 -7.88
N LYS A 222 -4.94 8.93 -9.21
CA LYS A 222 -5.45 10.16 -9.82
C LYS A 222 -6.92 10.41 -9.47
N ILE A 223 -7.74 9.35 -9.41
CA ILE A 223 -9.15 9.44 -8.98
C ILE A 223 -9.25 9.99 -7.56
N ILE A 224 -8.48 9.43 -6.61
CA ILE A 224 -8.47 9.92 -5.23
C ILE A 224 -8.07 11.40 -5.17
N LYS A 225 -7.00 11.81 -5.85
CA LYS A 225 -6.54 13.20 -5.81
C LYS A 225 -7.54 14.17 -6.42
N TYR A 226 -8.16 13.78 -7.52
CA TYR A 226 -9.21 14.59 -8.15
C TYR A 226 -10.41 14.82 -7.23
N TYR A 227 -10.88 13.79 -6.52
CA TYR A 227 -12.01 13.94 -5.60
C TYR A 227 -11.62 14.56 -4.27
N GLN A 228 -10.38 14.43 -3.83
CA GLN A 228 -9.84 15.19 -2.69
C GLN A 228 -9.89 16.69 -2.94
N GLU A 229 -9.43 17.12 -4.11
CA GLU A 229 -9.47 18.53 -4.53
C GLU A 229 -10.90 19.04 -4.59
N LYS A 230 -11.83 18.26 -5.18
CA LYS A 230 -13.25 18.60 -5.25
C LYS A 230 -13.94 18.68 -3.88
N ALA A 231 -13.52 17.89 -2.93
CA ALA A 231 -14.06 17.88 -1.58
C ALA A 231 -13.50 19.01 -0.71
N GLU A 232 -12.50 19.76 -1.20
CA GLU A 232 -11.80 20.83 -0.46
C GLU A 232 -11.30 20.35 0.91
N ILE A 233 -10.83 19.10 1.01
CA ILE A 233 -10.29 18.53 2.24
C ILE A 233 -8.78 18.76 2.29
N ASP A 234 -8.31 19.53 3.27
CA ASP A 234 -6.90 19.89 3.44
C ASP A 234 -5.99 18.70 3.76
N LYS A 235 -6.54 17.63 4.35
CA LYS A 235 -5.77 16.43 4.68
C LYS A 235 -5.34 15.68 3.43
N ASP A 236 -4.12 15.10 3.46
CA ASP A 236 -3.62 14.28 2.36
C ASP A 236 -4.36 12.93 2.27
N ILE A 237 -5.37 12.86 1.39
CA ILE A 237 -6.13 11.64 1.19
C ILE A 237 -5.35 10.69 0.27
N THR A 238 -5.04 9.55 0.82
CA THR A 238 -4.44 8.41 0.13
C THR A 238 -5.31 7.16 0.36
N PRO A 239 -5.12 6.09 -0.42
CA PRO A 239 -5.77 4.82 -0.11
C PRO A 239 -5.46 4.29 1.30
N HIS A 240 -4.25 4.60 1.81
CA HIS A 240 -3.88 4.24 3.18
C HIS A 240 -4.63 5.08 4.21
N THR A 241 -4.86 6.37 3.95
CA THR A 241 -5.66 7.25 4.80
C THR A 241 -7.09 6.72 4.92
N LEU A 242 -7.74 6.36 3.80
CA LEU A 242 -9.08 5.76 3.80
C LEU A 242 -9.13 4.42 4.54
N ARG A 243 -8.14 3.57 4.34
CA ARG A 243 -8.05 2.28 5.05
C ARG A 243 -7.82 2.48 6.55
N HIS A 244 -7.02 3.46 6.97
CA HIS A 244 -6.82 3.79 8.38
C HIS A 244 -8.09 4.35 9.00
N SER A 245 -8.80 5.23 8.29
CA SER A 245 -10.08 5.79 8.73
C SER A 245 -11.13 4.69 8.90
N PHE A 246 -11.24 3.76 7.95
CA PHE A 246 -12.09 2.57 8.07
C PHE A 246 -11.81 1.79 9.37
N ALA A 247 -10.54 1.47 9.63
CA ALA A 247 -10.17 0.70 10.81
C ALA A 247 -10.48 1.43 12.12
N VAL A 248 -10.20 2.75 12.17
CA VAL A 248 -10.48 3.58 13.35
C VAL A 248 -11.98 3.73 13.58
N HIS A 249 -12.76 4.00 12.53
CA HIS A 249 -14.21 4.14 12.65
C HIS A 249 -14.88 2.84 13.12
N LEU A 250 -14.42 1.67 12.66
CA LEU A 250 -14.91 0.40 13.17
C LEU A 250 -14.56 0.23 14.65
N LEU A 251 -13.33 0.55 15.06
CA LEU A 251 -12.94 0.51 16.47
C LEU A 251 -13.77 1.45 17.32
N GLU A 252 -13.93 2.71 16.90
CA GLU A 252 -14.74 3.72 17.62
C GLU A 252 -16.20 3.29 17.78
N ASN A 253 -16.72 2.50 16.85
CA ASN A 253 -18.06 1.92 16.92
C ASN A 253 -18.12 0.54 17.61
N GLY A 254 -17.04 0.13 18.28
CA GLY A 254 -17.05 -1.05 19.16
C GLY A 254 -16.69 -2.37 18.48
N ALA A 255 -16.19 -2.35 17.24
CA ALA A 255 -15.76 -3.58 16.60
C ALA A 255 -14.51 -4.16 17.28
N ASP A 256 -14.44 -5.48 17.38
CA ASP A 256 -13.30 -6.20 17.90
C ASP A 256 -12.07 -6.05 16.97
N ILE A 257 -10.91 -5.83 17.58
CA ILE A 257 -9.66 -5.60 16.84
C ILE A 257 -9.24 -6.83 16.01
N ARG A 258 -9.55 -8.05 16.47
CA ARG A 258 -9.23 -9.27 15.74
C ARG A 258 -10.04 -9.38 14.46
N SER A 259 -11.33 -9.06 14.53
CA SER A 259 -12.21 -9.00 13.37
C SER A 259 -11.72 -7.98 12.33
N ILE A 260 -11.27 -6.81 12.78
CA ILE A 260 -10.68 -5.79 11.89
C ILE A 260 -9.37 -6.28 11.27
N GLN A 261 -8.51 -6.94 12.05
CA GLN A 261 -7.26 -7.53 11.52
C GLN A 261 -7.54 -8.57 10.43
N GLU A 262 -8.54 -9.42 10.63
CA GLU A 262 -8.96 -10.42 9.65
C GLU A 262 -9.47 -9.75 8.36
N MET A 263 -10.37 -8.78 8.47
CA MET A 263 -10.88 -8.00 7.33
C MET A 263 -9.75 -7.30 6.57
N LEU A 264 -8.81 -6.68 7.28
CA LEU A 264 -7.68 -5.98 6.68
C LEU A 264 -6.61 -6.93 6.12
N GLY A 265 -6.58 -8.20 6.53
CA GLY A 265 -5.55 -9.16 6.11
C GLY A 265 -4.16 -8.78 6.62
N HIS A 266 -4.07 -8.35 7.88
CA HIS A 266 -2.79 -8.11 8.54
C HIS A 266 -2.19 -9.43 9.02
N ALA A 267 -0.97 -9.75 8.56
CA ALA A 267 -0.26 -10.96 8.99
C ALA A 267 0.26 -10.85 10.43
N ASP A 268 0.43 -9.64 10.96
CA ASP A 268 1.01 -9.37 12.27
C ASP A 268 0.23 -8.28 13.01
N ILE A 269 0.05 -8.48 14.32
CA ILE A 269 -0.55 -7.54 15.28
C ILE A 269 0.22 -6.20 15.30
N SER A 270 1.52 -6.21 15.06
CA SER A 270 2.35 -5.00 15.03
C SER A 270 1.86 -3.96 14.01
N SER A 271 1.26 -4.40 12.90
CA SER A 271 0.64 -3.51 11.91
C SER A 271 -0.61 -2.79 12.45
N THR A 272 -1.17 -3.29 13.55
CA THR A 272 -2.38 -2.75 14.18
C THR A 272 -2.04 -1.94 15.44
N GLN A 273 -0.78 -1.93 15.89
CA GLN A 273 -0.31 -1.12 17.03
C GLN A 273 -0.53 0.39 16.83
N ILE A 274 -0.63 0.85 15.58
CA ILE A 274 -0.96 2.25 15.28
C ILE A 274 -2.34 2.66 15.83
N TYR A 275 -3.23 1.70 16.11
CA TYR A 275 -4.57 1.93 16.67
C TYR A 275 -4.62 1.81 18.20
N THR A 276 -3.48 1.57 18.87
CA THR A 276 -3.42 1.36 20.34
C THR A 276 -4.00 2.52 21.13
N HIS A 277 -3.86 3.76 20.63
CA HIS A 277 -4.41 4.93 21.29
C HIS A 277 -5.97 4.94 21.28
N VAL A 278 -6.59 4.46 20.19
CA VAL A 278 -8.04 4.32 20.08
C VAL A 278 -8.54 3.25 21.04
N ILE A 279 -7.84 2.11 21.09
CA ILE A 279 -8.15 1.02 22.04
C ILE A 279 -8.07 1.48 23.50
N LYS A 280 -7.03 2.24 23.86
CA LYS A 280 -6.87 2.77 25.22
C LYS A 280 -8.01 3.72 25.59
N LYS A 281 -8.45 4.57 24.67
CA LYS A 281 -9.58 5.47 24.87
C LYS A 281 -10.86 4.69 25.10
N GLN A 282 -11.16 3.73 24.22
CA GLN A 282 -12.34 2.85 24.35
C GLN A 282 -12.33 2.08 25.68
N LEU A 283 -11.19 1.47 26.04
CA LEU A 283 -11.08 0.74 27.30
C LEU A 283 -11.41 1.64 28.52
N LYS A 284 -10.93 2.89 28.50
CA LYS A 284 -11.26 3.86 29.54
C LYS A 284 -12.75 4.21 29.53
N ASP A 285 -13.34 4.41 28.36
CA ASP A 285 -14.76 4.75 28.23
C ASP A 285 -15.67 3.58 28.69
N VAL A 286 -15.34 2.34 28.30
CA VAL A 286 -16.03 1.13 28.75
C VAL A 286 -15.86 0.94 30.25
N TYR A 287 -14.64 1.11 30.78
CA TYR A 287 -14.38 1.03 32.22
C TYR A 287 -15.22 2.04 32.99
N ASN A 288 -15.20 3.31 32.56
CA ASN A 288 -15.96 4.38 33.22
C ASN A 288 -17.49 4.16 33.16
N LYS A 289 -17.99 3.50 32.12
CA LYS A 289 -19.42 3.17 31.98
C LYS A 289 -19.85 1.92 32.76
N ALA A 290 -18.96 0.95 32.89
CA ALA A 290 -19.29 -0.38 33.40
C ALA A 290 -18.80 -0.63 34.84
N HIS A 291 -17.80 0.11 35.32
CA HIS A 291 -17.25 -0.12 36.63
C HIS A 291 -18.11 0.55 37.72
N PRO A 292 -18.56 -0.20 38.75
CA PRO A 292 -19.50 0.32 39.75
C PRO A 292 -18.98 1.51 40.58
N ARG A 293 -17.68 1.80 40.47
CA ARG A 293 -17.01 2.88 41.24
C ARG A 293 -16.25 3.85 40.34
N ALA A 294 -16.47 3.86 39.02
CA ALA A 294 -15.87 4.82 38.10
C ALA A 294 -16.61 6.16 38.14
#